data_59d519af6b09d17be7ee41d911eb3028
#
_entry.id   59d519af6b09d17be7ee41d911eb3028
#
_cell.length_a   1.000
_cell.length_b   1.000
_cell.length_c   1.000
_cell.angle_alpha   90.00
_cell.angle_beta   90.00
_cell.angle_gamma   90.00
#
_symmetry.space_group_name_H-M   'P 1'
#
loop_
_entity.id
_entity.type
_entity.pdbx_description
1 polymer ?
#
loop_
_entity_poly.entity_id
_entity_poly.type
_entity_poly.pdbx_seq_one_letter_code
_entity_poly.pdbx_strand_id
1 'polypeptide(L)'
;MLDIVLAALYERFKVQYEADNQSVYANRREKLLDQFQKVYKCVSMINNQAKMLDDEYDYEGNISKLSKLGQSTGLKDELEKLVTMYLEVMMKVQKPQKEKKSKSLLIAIDDLDLCSNHAYKMAEQIRKYLILPNVAIVMAVKIEQLELCVCEQNFNNY
;
A
#
# COMPACT_ATOMS: atom_id res chain seq x y z
N MET A 1 -7.18 2.63 3.67
CA MET A 1 -7.11 1.39 2.86
C MET A 1 -5.68 0.87 2.72
N LEU A 2 -4.69 1.68 2.30
CA LEU A 2 -3.29 1.24 2.19
C LEU A 2 -2.76 0.60 3.47
N ASP A 3 -3.14 1.14 4.63
CA ASP A 3 -2.78 0.63 5.95
C ASP A 3 -3.25 -0.81 6.16
N ILE A 4 -4.47 -1.12 5.70
CA ILE A 4 -5.09 -2.45 5.82
C ILE A 4 -4.34 -3.44 4.92
N VAL A 5 -4.05 -3.05 3.68
CA VAL A 5 -3.28 -3.88 2.74
C VAL A 5 -1.89 -4.14 3.31
N LEU A 6 -1.22 -3.10 3.82
CA LEU A 6 0.12 -3.22 4.40
C LEU A 6 0.13 -4.13 5.63
N ALA A 7 -0.86 -3.96 6.52
CA ALA A 7 -1.03 -4.79 7.71
C ALA A 7 -1.27 -6.27 7.34
N ALA A 8 -2.15 -6.54 6.36
CA ALA A 8 -2.43 -7.89 5.90
C ALA A 8 -1.18 -8.59 5.30
N LEU A 9 -0.38 -7.86 4.52
CA LEU A 9 0.88 -8.37 3.99
C LEU A 9 1.89 -8.67 5.11
N TYR A 10 1.98 -7.77 6.10
CA TYR A 10 2.88 -7.92 7.22
C TYR A 10 2.50 -9.11 8.11
N GLU A 11 1.22 -9.27 8.47
CA GLU A 11 0.76 -10.40 9.28
C GLU A 11 1.02 -11.75 8.57
N ARG A 12 0.77 -11.81 7.27
CA ARG A 12 1.04 -13.02 6.49
C ARG A 12 2.55 -13.33 6.45
N PHE A 13 3.38 -12.32 6.32
CA PHE A 13 4.83 -12.46 6.41
C PHE A 13 5.26 -12.94 7.79
N LYS A 14 4.71 -12.36 8.87
CA LYS A 14 5.03 -12.69 10.25
C LYS A 14 4.75 -14.16 10.57
N VAL A 15 3.56 -14.65 10.22
CA VAL A 15 3.19 -16.06 10.41
C VAL A 15 4.20 -17.00 9.74
N GLN A 16 4.63 -16.67 8.53
CA GLN A 16 5.59 -17.48 7.79
C GLN A 16 7.01 -17.34 8.36
N TYR A 17 7.36 -16.15 8.85
CA TYR A 17 8.64 -15.88 9.50
C TYR A 17 8.81 -16.67 10.81
N GLU A 18 7.78 -16.75 11.63
CA GLU A 18 7.79 -17.50 12.90
C GLU A 18 7.85 -19.01 12.69
N ALA A 19 7.28 -19.49 11.57
CA ALA A 19 7.28 -20.92 11.23
C ALA A 19 8.63 -21.43 10.68
N ASP A 20 9.51 -20.54 10.22
CA ASP A 20 10.74 -20.92 9.51
C ASP A 20 12.00 -20.49 10.28
N ASN A 21 12.58 -21.42 11.03
CA ASN A 21 13.78 -21.24 11.85
C ASN A 21 15.11 -21.26 11.05
N GLN A 22 15.08 -21.29 9.71
CA GLN A 22 16.31 -21.38 8.91
C GLN A 22 17.01 -20.04 8.73
N SER A 23 18.23 -19.93 9.22
CA SER A 23 19.09 -18.74 9.18
C SER A 23 19.52 -18.28 7.77
N VAL A 24 19.39 -19.14 6.75
CA VAL A 24 19.90 -18.89 5.38
C VAL A 24 19.27 -17.64 4.71
N TYR A 25 18.09 -17.23 5.15
CA TYR A 25 17.36 -16.08 4.58
C TYR A 25 17.25 -14.88 5.51
N ALA A 26 17.93 -14.88 6.66
CA ALA A 26 17.83 -13.83 7.69
C ALA A 26 18.03 -12.42 7.10
N ASN A 27 19.08 -12.20 6.32
CA ASN A 27 19.39 -10.90 5.71
C ASN A 27 18.29 -10.38 4.76
N ARG A 28 17.62 -11.27 4.00
CA ARG A 28 16.53 -10.85 3.10
C ARG A 28 15.26 -10.50 3.85
N ARG A 29 15.01 -11.19 4.96
CA ARG A 29 13.88 -10.92 5.84
C ARG A 29 14.05 -9.60 6.57
N GLU A 30 15.25 -9.32 7.05
CA GLU A 30 15.60 -8.04 7.68
C GLU A 30 15.40 -6.87 6.71
N LYS A 31 15.90 -6.99 5.48
CA LYS A 31 15.67 -6.00 4.42
C LYS A 31 14.19 -5.80 4.10
N LEU A 32 13.40 -6.87 4.12
CA LEU A 32 11.95 -6.77 3.91
C LEU A 32 11.26 -6.05 5.07
N LEU A 33 11.68 -6.30 6.31
CA LEU A 33 11.18 -5.56 7.48
C LEU A 33 11.50 -4.07 7.40
N ASP A 34 12.72 -3.72 7.01
CA ASP A 34 13.12 -2.33 6.80
C ASP A 34 12.27 -1.67 5.70
N GLN A 35 11.95 -2.41 4.65
CA GLN A 35 11.09 -1.91 3.57
C GLN A 35 9.64 -1.70 4.04
N PHE A 36 9.09 -2.61 4.86
CA PHE A 36 7.80 -2.40 5.51
C PHE A 36 7.77 -1.13 6.34
N GLN A 37 8.82 -0.87 7.13
CA GLN A 37 8.93 0.34 7.95
C GLN A 37 8.95 1.61 7.10
N LYS A 38 9.70 1.61 5.98
CA LYS A 38 9.76 2.75 5.05
C LYS A 38 8.39 3.05 4.46
N VAL A 39 7.72 2.04 3.93
CA VAL A 39 6.38 2.18 3.35
C VAL A 39 5.39 2.66 4.40
N TYR A 40 5.42 2.08 5.61
CA TYR A 40 4.54 2.49 6.71
C TYR A 40 4.74 3.97 7.09
N LYS A 41 5.98 4.44 7.15
CA LYS A 41 6.28 5.86 7.39
C LYS A 41 5.68 6.76 6.30
N CYS A 42 5.83 6.39 5.03
CA CYS A 42 5.24 7.17 3.92
C CYS A 42 3.71 7.19 4.00
N VAL A 43 3.06 6.06 4.25
CA VAL A 43 1.60 5.96 4.41
C VAL A 43 1.11 6.79 5.60
N SER A 44 1.79 6.68 6.73
CA SER A 44 1.48 7.46 7.94
C SER A 44 1.58 8.97 7.71
N MET A 45 2.59 9.42 6.94
CA MET A 45 2.73 10.83 6.58
C MET A 45 1.57 11.31 5.70
N ILE A 46 1.15 10.51 4.72
CA ILE A 46 0.01 10.87 3.85
C ILE A 46 -1.28 10.98 4.67
N ASN A 47 -1.52 10.04 5.59
CA ASN A 47 -2.72 10.03 6.41
C ASN A 47 -2.76 11.19 7.43
N ASN A 48 -1.61 11.69 7.85
CA ASN A 48 -1.49 12.78 8.83
C ASN A 48 -1.35 14.18 8.18
N GLN A 49 -1.30 14.28 6.85
CA GLN A 49 -1.15 15.57 6.15
C GLN A 49 -2.20 16.60 6.54
N ALA A 50 -3.47 16.19 6.70
CA ALA A 50 -4.54 17.07 7.10
C ALA A 50 -4.33 17.71 8.49
N LYS A 51 -3.65 17.02 9.40
CA LYS A 51 -3.34 17.53 10.76
C LYS A 51 -2.10 18.42 10.79
N MET A 52 -1.25 18.37 9.76
CA MET A 52 0.00 19.14 9.73
C MET A 52 -0.15 20.53 9.11
N LEU A 53 -1.29 20.82 8.47
CA LEU A 53 -1.54 22.10 7.78
C LEU A 53 -2.08 23.20 8.70
N ASP A 54 -2.46 22.87 9.94
CA ASP A 54 -3.10 23.81 10.88
C ASP A 54 -2.12 24.76 11.61
N ASP A 55 -0.80 24.52 11.54
CA ASP A 55 0.20 25.42 12.19
C ASP A 55 0.77 26.44 11.21
N GLU A 56 0.20 27.65 11.21
CA GLU A 56 0.33 28.65 10.14
C GLU A 56 1.64 29.48 10.12
N TYR A 57 2.55 29.37 11.12
CA TYR A 57 3.65 30.35 11.29
C TYR A 57 5.07 29.82 11.49
N ASP A 58 5.34 28.53 11.26
CA ASP A 58 6.71 28.00 11.46
C ASP A 58 7.41 27.70 10.12
N TYR A 59 8.38 28.58 9.73
CA TYR A 59 9.13 28.44 8.47
C TYR A 59 10.01 27.17 8.46
N GLU A 60 10.68 26.83 9.55
CA GLU A 60 11.49 25.61 9.67
C GLU A 60 10.60 24.35 9.64
N GLY A 61 9.44 24.41 10.30
CA GLY A 61 8.41 23.39 10.22
C GLY A 61 7.90 23.20 8.80
N ASN A 62 7.74 24.24 8.02
CA ASN A 62 7.26 24.16 6.63
C ASN A 62 8.28 23.51 5.69
N ILE A 63 9.58 23.77 5.85
CA ILE A 63 10.64 23.08 5.08
C ILE A 63 10.69 21.59 5.45
N SER A 64 10.57 21.26 6.74
CA SER A 64 10.45 19.88 7.20
C SER A 64 9.21 19.18 6.63
N LYS A 65 8.08 19.90 6.55
CA LYS A 65 6.83 19.41 5.90
C LYS A 65 7.03 19.16 4.40
N LEU A 66 7.69 20.07 3.68
CA LEU A 66 8.02 19.88 2.25
C LEU A 66 8.95 18.67 2.02
N SER A 67 9.95 18.47 2.87
CA SER A 67 10.81 17.29 2.81
C SER A 67 10.02 15.99 3.02
N LYS A 68 9.09 15.99 3.97
CA LYS A 68 8.20 14.85 4.24
C LYS A 68 7.22 14.60 3.08
N LEU A 69 6.69 15.67 2.46
CA LEU A 69 5.87 15.58 1.25
C LEU A 69 6.66 14.98 0.08
N GLY A 70 7.90 15.41 -0.12
CA GLY A 70 8.81 14.82 -1.11
C GLY A 70 9.02 13.32 -0.89
N GLN A 71 9.15 12.88 0.35
CA GLN A 71 9.25 11.46 0.68
C GLN A 71 7.94 10.70 0.37
N SER A 72 6.78 11.33 0.54
CA SER A 72 5.49 10.71 0.23
C SER A 72 5.23 10.55 -1.28
N THR A 73 5.85 11.37 -2.13
CA THR A 73 5.76 11.23 -3.60
C THR A 73 6.42 9.93 -4.09
N GLY A 74 7.41 9.42 -3.36
CA GLY A 74 8.07 8.14 -3.64
C GLY A 74 7.30 6.91 -3.14
N LEU A 75 6.11 7.06 -2.54
CA LEU A 75 5.37 5.93 -1.95
C LEU A 75 5.11 4.81 -2.97
N LYS A 76 4.77 5.15 -4.21
CA LYS A 76 4.51 4.15 -5.26
C LYS A 76 5.74 3.30 -5.54
N ASP A 77 6.91 3.93 -5.64
CA ASP A 77 8.18 3.23 -5.88
C ASP A 77 8.57 2.35 -4.68
N GLU A 78 8.35 2.84 -3.46
CA GLU A 78 8.61 2.06 -2.25
C GLU A 78 7.64 0.89 -2.08
N LEU A 79 6.37 1.03 -2.51
CA LEU A 79 5.40 -0.07 -2.57
C LEU A 79 5.80 -1.10 -3.63
N GLU A 80 6.26 -0.69 -4.80
CA GLU A 80 6.74 -1.60 -5.85
C GLU A 80 7.93 -2.42 -5.37
N LYS A 81 8.90 -1.79 -4.71
CA LYS A 81 10.03 -2.48 -4.07
C LYS A 81 9.55 -3.46 -3.00
N LEU A 82 8.61 -3.02 -2.14
CA LEU A 82 8.04 -3.87 -1.11
C LEU A 82 7.39 -5.13 -1.70
N VAL A 83 6.53 -4.98 -2.71
CA VAL A 83 5.84 -6.10 -3.36
C VAL A 83 6.85 -7.05 -4.00
N THR A 84 7.86 -6.52 -4.69
CA THR A 84 8.90 -7.34 -5.33
C THR A 84 9.67 -8.16 -4.29
N MET A 85 10.14 -7.53 -3.22
CA MET A 85 10.86 -8.20 -2.14
C MET A 85 9.97 -9.21 -1.40
N TYR A 86 8.71 -8.84 -1.14
CA TYR A 86 7.72 -9.70 -0.51
C TYR A 86 7.50 -10.98 -1.33
N LEU A 87 7.25 -10.87 -2.63
CA LEU A 87 7.08 -12.01 -3.52
C LEU A 87 8.33 -12.89 -3.60
N GLU A 88 9.51 -12.29 -3.57
CA GLU A 88 10.77 -13.03 -3.53
C GLU A 88 10.94 -13.85 -2.25
N VAL A 89 10.62 -13.27 -1.10
CA VAL A 89 10.75 -13.93 0.21
C VAL A 89 9.69 -15.00 0.36
N MET A 90 8.41 -14.68 0.09
CA MET A 90 7.29 -15.59 0.31
C MET A 90 7.30 -16.80 -0.62
N MET A 91 7.80 -16.68 -1.84
CA MET A 91 7.80 -17.78 -2.82
C MET A 91 9.05 -18.66 -2.80
N LYS A 92 10.14 -18.25 -2.14
CA LYS A 92 11.34 -19.08 -1.99
C LYS A 92 11.20 -20.19 -0.94
N VAL A 93 10.25 -20.05 -0.05
CA VAL A 93 9.92 -21.09 0.94
C VAL A 93 9.18 -22.29 0.30
N GLN A 94 8.54 -22.08 -0.85
CA GLN A 94 7.96 -23.17 -1.65
C GLN A 94 9.03 -23.67 -2.63
N LYS A 95 9.35 -24.95 -2.57
CA LYS A 95 10.38 -25.70 -3.34
C LYS A 95 10.66 -25.14 -4.75
N PRO A 96 11.91 -25.16 -5.24
CA PRO A 96 12.28 -24.62 -6.54
C PRO A 96 11.55 -25.38 -7.65
N GLN A 97 10.44 -24.85 -8.13
CA GLN A 97 9.80 -25.32 -9.36
C GLN A 97 10.62 -24.77 -10.54
N LYS A 98 11.00 -25.65 -11.44
CA LYS A 98 11.81 -25.37 -12.66
C LYS A 98 11.16 -24.42 -13.67
N GLU A 99 9.94 -23.95 -13.43
CA GLU A 99 9.24 -23.05 -14.33
C GLU A 99 9.33 -21.61 -13.83
N LYS A 100 9.75 -20.70 -14.70
CA LYS A 100 9.68 -19.22 -14.54
C LYS A 100 8.21 -18.77 -14.59
N LYS A 101 7.39 -19.14 -13.60
CA LYS A 101 6.05 -18.55 -13.45
C LYS A 101 6.19 -17.12 -12.97
N SER A 102 5.52 -16.19 -13.63
CA SER A 102 5.45 -14.80 -13.17
C SER A 102 4.79 -14.81 -11.79
N LYS A 103 5.45 -14.16 -10.83
CA LYS A 103 4.96 -14.05 -9.46
C LYS A 103 4.07 -12.83 -9.38
N SER A 104 2.86 -12.99 -8.90
CA SER A 104 1.92 -11.87 -8.76
C SER A 104 1.23 -11.92 -7.42
N LEU A 105 0.99 -10.74 -6.86
CA LEU A 105 0.18 -10.53 -5.67
C LEU A 105 -1.27 -10.26 -6.13
N LEU A 106 -2.21 -11.03 -5.63
CA LEU A 106 -3.63 -10.78 -5.83
C LEU A 106 -4.21 -10.11 -4.58
N ILE A 107 -4.79 -8.93 -4.77
CA ILE A 107 -5.51 -8.19 -3.73
C ILE A 107 -7.00 -8.24 -4.09
N ALA A 108 -7.79 -8.88 -3.24
CA ALA A 108 -9.25 -8.90 -3.36
C ALA A 108 -9.84 -7.85 -2.42
N ILE A 109 -10.71 -6.99 -2.94
CA ILE A 109 -11.42 -5.95 -2.21
C ILE A 109 -12.91 -6.20 -2.38
N ASP A 110 -13.58 -6.41 -1.26
CA ASP A 110 -15.03 -6.63 -1.22
C ASP A 110 -15.74 -5.40 -0.67
N ASP A 111 -17.03 -5.25 -1.00
CA ASP A 111 -17.92 -4.23 -0.45
C ASP A 111 -17.43 -2.78 -0.60
N LEU A 112 -16.75 -2.44 -1.70
CA LEU A 112 -16.26 -1.08 -1.96
C LEU A 112 -17.40 -0.05 -2.03
N ASP A 113 -18.59 -0.48 -2.42
CA ASP A 113 -19.78 0.33 -2.66
C ASP A 113 -20.63 0.58 -1.39
N LEU A 114 -20.38 -0.13 -0.28
CA LEU A 114 -21.16 0.05 0.95
C LEU A 114 -20.98 1.43 1.61
N CYS A 115 -19.92 2.14 1.30
CA CYS A 115 -19.61 3.42 1.91
C CYS A 115 -19.32 4.48 0.83
N SER A 116 -20.40 5.12 0.31
CA SER A 116 -20.33 6.07 -0.81
C SER A 116 -19.26 7.16 -0.62
N ASN A 117 -19.18 7.75 0.56
CA ASN A 117 -18.19 8.80 0.87
C ASN A 117 -16.73 8.31 0.86
N HIS A 118 -16.49 7.02 1.01
CA HIS A 118 -15.15 6.44 1.06
C HIS A 118 -14.78 5.71 -0.23
N ALA A 119 -15.79 5.25 -1.01
CA ALA A 119 -15.57 4.49 -2.24
C ALA A 119 -14.70 5.26 -3.24
N TYR A 120 -14.98 6.55 -3.46
CA TYR A 120 -14.19 7.41 -4.33
C TYR A 120 -12.74 7.53 -3.85
N LYS A 121 -12.53 7.82 -2.56
CA LYS A 121 -11.19 7.93 -1.97
C LYS A 121 -10.41 6.62 -2.04
N MET A 122 -11.10 5.49 -1.86
CA MET A 122 -10.49 4.16 -2.00
C MET A 122 -10.09 3.88 -3.45
N ALA A 123 -10.98 4.13 -4.41
CA ALA A 123 -10.68 3.98 -5.83
C ALA A 123 -9.51 4.87 -6.26
N GLU A 124 -9.45 6.09 -5.75
CA GLU A 124 -8.33 7.01 -6.00
C GLU A 124 -7.01 6.48 -5.42
N GLN A 125 -7.01 5.95 -4.20
CA GLN A 125 -5.82 5.34 -3.59
C GLN A 125 -5.36 4.10 -4.37
N ILE A 126 -6.28 3.26 -4.83
CA ILE A 126 -5.97 2.11 -5.68
C ILE A 126 -5.27 2.60 -6.95
N ARG A 127 -5.87 3.56 -7.65
CA ARG A 127 -5.34 4.11 -8.90
C ARG A 127 -3.96 4.73 -8.72
N LYS A 128 -3.77 5.48 -7.63
CA LYS A 128 -2.50 6.20 -7.38
C LYS A 128 -1.37 5.27 -6.96
N TYR A 129 -1.66 4.27 -6.12
CA TYR A 129 -0.61 3.56 -5.38
C TYR A 129 -0.56 2.05 -5.64
N LEU A 130 -1.68 1.40 -5.98
CA LEU A 130 -1.74 -0.06 -6.08
C LEU A 130 -1.71 -0.59 -7.52
N ILE A 131 -1.73 0.29 -8.54
CA ILE A 131 -1.46 -0.12 -9.92
C ILE A 131 0.05 -0.25 -10.07
N LEU A 132 0.54 -1.45 -9.75
CA LEU A 132 1.95 -1.81 -9.70
C LEU A 132 2.22 -3.04 -10.57
N PRO A 133 3.46 -3.20 -11.09
CA PRO A 133 3.88 -4.46 -11.68
C PRO A 133 3.68 -5.63 -10.69
N ASN A 134 3.27 -6.77 -11.20
CA ASN A 134 3.04 -7.98 -10.40
C ASN A 134 1.95 -7.85 -9.31
N VAL A 135 1.07 -6.85 -9.40
CA VAL A 135 -0.13 -6.73 -8.55
C VAL A 135 -1.37 -6.83 -9.43
N ALA A 136 -2.27 -7.73 -9.08
CA ALA A 136 -3.60 -7.83 -9.65
C ALA A 136 -4.63 -7.48 -8.57
N ILE A 137 -5.59 -6.61 -8.91
CA ILE A 137 -6.64 -6.18 -7.99
C ILE A 137 -7.97 -6.69 -8.54
N VAL A 138 -8.72 -7.37 -7.69
CA VAL A 138 -10.08 -7.80 -7.96
C VAL A 138 -11.00 -7.08 -6.98
N MET A 139 -12.02 -6.41 -7.50
CA MET A 139 -12.99 -5.67 -6.70
C MET A 139 -14.39 -6.22 -6.94
N ALA A 140 -15.11 -6.54 -5.87
CA ALA A 140 -16.55 -6.74 -5.92
C ALA A 140 -17.23 -5.39 -5.67
N VAL A 141 -17.98 -4.89 -6.66
CA VAL A 141 -18.61 -3.56 -6.60
C VAL A 141 -19.84 -3.54 -7.49
N LYS A 142 -20.89 -2.86 -7.06
CA LYS A 142 -22.04 -2.51 -7.93
C LYS A 142 -21.67 -1.25 -8.71
N ILE A 143 -21.53 -1.41 -10.02
CA ILE A 143 -21.06 -0.34 -10.92
C ILE A 143 -21.94 0.90 -10.83
N GLU A 144 -23.26 0.73 -10.77
CA GLU A 144 -24.23 1.81 -10.69
C GLU A 144 -24.06 2.66 -9.41
N GLN A 145 -23.76 2.00 -8.28
CA GLN A 145 -23.49 2.69 -7.02
C GLN A 145 -22.18 3.44 -7.05
N LEU A 146 -21.13 2.85 -7.64
CA LEU A 146 -19.84 3.53 -7.78
C LEU A 146 -19.95 4.76 -8.69
N GLU A 147 -20.68 4.67 -9.80
CA GLU A 147 -20.95 5.80 -10.70
C GLU A 147 -21.67 6.94 -9.98
N LEU A 148 -22.70 6.64 -9.19
CA LEU A 148 -23.40 7.65 -8.37
C LEU A 148 -22.43 8.32 -7.39
N CYS A 149 -21.60 7.57 -6.69
CA CYS A 149 -20.60 8.12 -5.76
C CYS A 149 -19.59 9.06 -6.47
N VAL A 150 -19.14 8.70 -7.67
CA VAL A 150 -18.21 9.52 -8.46
C VAL A 150 -18.91 10.80 -8.94
N CYS A 151 -20.17 10.71 -9.39
CA CYS A 151 -20.95 11.87 -9.81
C CYS A 151 -21.18 12.83 -8.63
N GLU A 152 -21.61 12.36 -7.48
CA GLU A 152 -21.85 13.17 -6.28
C GLU A 152 -20.57 13.92 -5.83
N GLN A 153 -19.42 13.24 -5.84
CA GLN A 153 -18.14 13.88 -5.48
C GLN A 153 -17.72 14.95 -6.50
N ASN A 154 -17.97 14.73 -7.78
CA ASN A 154 -17.67 15.72 -8.80
C ASN A 154 -18.58 16.95 -8.68
N PHE A 155 -19.85 16.77 -8.35
CA PHE A 155 -20.79 17.90 -8.14
C PHE A 155 -20.46 18.71 -6.87
N ASN A 156 -19.97 18.08 -5.81
CA ASN A 156 -19.62 18.77 -4.57
C ASN A 156 -18.28 19.53 -4.63
N ASN A 157 -17.46 19.29 -5.66
CA ASN A 157 -16.16 19.95 -5.85
C ASN A 157 -16.22 21.13 -6.85
N TYR A 158 -17.40 21.47 -7.39
CA TYR A 158 -17.69 22.66 -8.22
C TYR A 158 -18.74 23.55 -7.56
#